data_9e1546b8f5cda70443a1b7761c659cf8
#
_entry.id   9e1546b8f5cda70443a1b7761c659cf8
#
_cell.length_a   1.000
_cell.length_b   1.000
_cell.length_c   1.000
_cell.angle_alpha   90.00
_cell.angle_beta   90.00
_cell.angle_gamma   90.00
#
_symmetry.space_group_name_H-M   'P 1'
#
loop_
_entity.id
_entity.type
_entity.pdbx_description
1 polymer ?
#
loop_
_entity_poly.entity_id
_entity_poly.type
_entity_poly.pdbx_seq_one_letter_code
_entity_poly.pdbx_strand_id
1 'polypeptide(L)'
;QLNQLDAQMEKNRADRAAFFSQFEGKTAEELQANTEAMKTASRLFDNNCSQCHGSDAKGSKGFPNLADDDWLYGNSSDLISQSILNGRQGVMPAFGAILDDTQRSDLTQYVLSLSNQSTDATKAEQGKASFDM
;
A
#
# COMPACT_ATOMS: atom_id res chain seq x y z
N GLN A 1 33.78 22.42 -12.67
CA GLN A 1 33.37 21.09 -12.13
C GLN A 1 31.86 21.06 -11.87
N LEU A 2 31.23 22.07 -11.21
CA LEU A 2 29.78 22.12 -10.97
C LEU A 2 29.00 22.09 -12.29
N ASN A 3 29.35 22.92 -13.27
CA ASN A 3 28.66 22.97 -14.58
C ASN A 3 28.75 21.63 -15.35
N GLN A 4 29.80 20.85 -15.17
CA GLN A 4 29.91 19.52 -15.78
C GLN A 4 29.01 18.51 -15.10
N LEU A 5 28.90 18.58 -13.77
CA LEU A 5 27.99 17.73 -13.01
C LEU A 5 26.53 18.04 -13.40
N ASP A 6 26.15 19.31 -13.43
CA ASP A 6 24.80 19.75 -13.80
C ASP A 6 24.43 19.29 -15.21
N ALA A 7 25.32 19.45 -16.18
CA ALA A 7 25.11 18.98 -17.54
C ALA A 7 24.96 17.45 -17.61
N GLN A 8 25.73 16.70 -16.84
CA GLN A 8 25.62 15.24 -16.77
C GLN A 8 24.31 14.80 -16.10
N MET A 9 23.89 15.50 -15.05
CA MET A 9 22.62 15.22 -14.38
C MET A 9 21.43 15.49 -15.31
N GLU A 10 21.46 16.59 -16.06
CA GLU A 10 20.42 16.94 -17.02
C GLU A 10 20.33 15.90 -18.16
N LYS A 11 21.48 15.50 -18.71
CA LYS A 11 21.54 14.42 -19.69
C LYS A 11 20.94 13.13 -19.15
N ASN A 12 21.33 12.71 -17.93
CA ASN A 12 20.82 11.50 -17.32
C ASN A 12 19.29 11.58 -17.10
N ARG A 13 18.78 12.77 -16.74
CA ARG A 13 17.34 13.00 -16.60
C ARG A 13 16.60 12.85 -17.94
N ALA A 14 17.15 13.45 -19.00
CA ALA A 14 16.58 13.34 -20.35
C ALA A 14 16.59 11.90 -20.87
N ASP A 15 17.70 11.17 -20.69
CA ASP A 15 17.83 9.77 -21.10
C ASP A 15 16.83 8.88 -20.33
N ARG A 16 16.64 9.13 -19.03
CA ARG A 16 15.63 8.44 -18.23
C ARG A 16 14.21 8.75 -18.71
N ALA A 17 13.89 10.02 -18.95
CA ALA A 17 12.58 10.42 -19.43
C ALA A 17 12.26 9.75 -20.78
N ALA A 18 13.21 9.74 -21.71
CA ALA A 18 13.07 9.07 -23.00
C ALA A 18 12.85 7.56 -22.85
N PHE A 19 13.58 6.91 -21.91
CA PHE A 19 13.39 5.48 -21.64
C PHE A 19 12.01 5.18 -21.05
N PHE A 20 11.52 5.98 -20.11
CA PHE A 20 10.24 5.73 -19.45
C PHE A 20 9.03 6.14 -20.29
N SER A 21 9.20 7.06 -21.27
CA SER A 21 8.10 7.48 -22.15
C SER A 21 7.46 6.33 -22.94
N GLN A 22 8.19 5.28 -23.24
CA GLN A 22 7.66 4.07 -23.89
C GLN A 22 6.63 3.31 -23.05
N PHE A 23 6.56 3.56 -21.74
CA PHE A 23 5.65 2.94 -20.80
C PHE A 23 4.47 3.83 -20.41
N GLU A 24 4.50 5.11 -20.81
CA GLU A 24 3.43 6.05 -20.50
C GLU A 24 2.10 5.62 -21.14
N GLY A 25 1.01 5.80 -20.40
CA GLY A 25 -0.33 5.47 -20.85
C GLY A 25 -0.65 3.97 -20.95
N LYS A 26 0.30 3.08 -20.60
CA LYS A 26 0.05 1.64 -20.57
C LYS A 26 -0.65 1.21 -19.28
N THR A 27 -1.55 0.23 -19.40
CA THR A 27 -2.19 -0.37 -18.23
C THR A 27 -1.21 -1.26 -17.44
N ALA A 28 -1.58 -1.61 -16.21
CA ALA A 28 -0.78 -2.51 -15.38
C ALA A 28 -0.59 -3.89 -16.06
N GLU A 29 -1.63 -4.41 -16.72
CA GLU A 29 -1.61 -5.68 -17.45
C GLU A 29 -0.67 -5.60 -18.66
N GLU A 30 -0.70 -4.51 -19.40
CA GLU A 30 0.20 -4.28 -20.53
C GLU A 30 1.66 -4.20 -20.09
N LEU A 31 1.92 -3.53 -18.96
CA LEU A 31 3.26 -3.44 -18.36
C LEU A 31 3.73 -4.81 -17.84
N GLN A 32 2.84 -5.57 -17.21
CA GLN A 32 3.15 -6.90 -16.72
C GLN A 32 3.49 -7.88 -17.86
N ALA A 33 2.84 -7.74 -19.01
CA ALA A 33 3.15 -8.54 -20.21
C ALA A 33 4.44 -8.08 -20.92
N ASN A 34 4.98 -6.90 -20.58
CA ASN A 34 6.16 -6.34 -21.23
C ASN A 34 7.43 -6.74 -20.49
N THR A 35 8.27 -7.54 -21.16
CA THR A 35 9.51 -8.07 -20.55
C THR A 35 10.49 -6.96 -20.10
N GLU A 36 10.60 -5.87 -20.87
CA GLU A 36 11.52 -4.76 -20.53
C GLU A 36 10.99 -3.95 -19.35
N ALA A 37 9.68 -3.71 -19.31
CA ALA A 37 9.02 -3.08 -18.16
C ALA A 37 9.24 -3.93 -16.89
N MET A 38 9.01 -5.24 -16.96
CA MET A 38 9.18 -6.14 -15.81
C MET A 38 10.62 -6.23 -15.33
N LYS A 39 11.60 -6.30 -16.21
CA LYS A 39 13.03 -6.25 -15.82
C LYS A 39 13.37 -4.94 -15.12
N THR A 40 12.85 -3.83 -15.63
CA THR A 40 13.07 -2.51 -15.03
C THR A 40 12.39 -2.40 -13.68
N ALA A 41 11.14 -2.86 -13.56
CA ALA A 41 10.39 -2.89 -12.30
C ALA A 41 11.10 -3.74 -11.24
N SER A 42 11.54 -4.95 -11.59
CA SER A 42 12.30 -5.82 -10.69
C SER A 42 13.55 -5.13 -10.15
N ARG A 43 14.35 -4.52 -11.02
CA ARG A 43 15.56 -3.78 -10.62
C ARG A 43 15.24 -2.58 -9.72
N LEU A 44 14.14 -1.85 -10.00
CA LEU A 44 13.70 -0.74 -9.16
C LEU A 44 13.24 -1.22 -7.79
N PHE A 45 12.50 -2.33 -7.75
CA PHE A 45 12.08 -2.97 -6.50
C PHE A 45 13.28 -3.43 -5.67
N ASP A 46 14.22 -4.14 -6.29
CA ASP A 46 15.44 -4.63 -5.62
C ASP A 46 16.26 -3.50 -5.01
N ASN A 47 16.37 -2.37 -5.70
CA ASN A 47 17.18 -1.25 -5.25
C ASN A 47 16.51 -0.35 -4.20
N ASN A 48 15.17 -0.32 -4.13
CA ASN A 48 14.46 0.67 -3.32
C ASN A 48 13.51 0.05 -2.30
N CYS A 49 13.01 -1.16 -2.52
CA CYS A 49 11.92 -1.75 -1.73
C CYS A 49 12.34 -3.03 -1.01
N SER A 50 13.17 -3.86 -1.63
CA SER A 50 13.52 -5.20 -1.15
C SER A 50 14.24 -5.21 0.19
N GLN A 51 14.94 -4.13 0.55
CA GLN A 51 15.63 -4.03 1.83
C GLN A 51 14.65 -4.14 3.02
N CYS A 52 13.43 -3.65 2.86
CA CYS A 52 12.38 -3.72 3.87
C CYS A 52 11.40 -4.88 3.58
N HIS A 53 10.95 -5.01 2.33
CA HIS A 53 9.89 -5.95 1.96
C HIS A 53 10.38 -7.35 1.54
N GLY A 54 11.70 -7.59 1.56
CA GLY A 54 12.29 -8.83 1.08
C GLY A 54 12.42 -8.86 -0.45
N SER A 55 13.37 -9.65 -0.97
CA SER A 55 13.59 -9.80 -2.42
C SER A 55 12.45 -10.57 -3.12
N ASP A 56 11.67 -11.33 -2.35
CA ASP A 56 10.48 -12.06 -2.78
C ASP A 56 9.18 -11.28 -2.48
N ALA A 57 9.30 -10.05 -1.98
CA ALA A 57 8.20 -9.17 -1.58
C ALA A 57 7.29 -9.72 -0.46
N LYS A 58 7.71 -10.78 0.24
CA LYS A 58 6.91 -11.41 1.32
C LYS A 58 7.05 -10.73 2.69
N GLY A 59 7.74 -9.61 2.71
CA GLY A 59 7.90 -8.82 3.92
C GLY A 59 8.94 -9.37 4.89
N SER A 60 9.04 -8.72 6.02
CA SER A 60 9.87 -9.11 7.15
C SER A 60 9.26 -8.57 8.45
N LYS A 61 9.87 -8.87 9.60
CA LYS A 61 9.35 -8.37 10.88
C LYS A 61 9.24 -6.84 10.87
N GLY A 62 8.00 -6.32 10.95
CA GLY A 62 7.69 -4.89 10.94
C GLY A 62 7.43 -4.31 9.55
N PHE A 63 7.56 -5.11 8.48
CA PHE A 63 7.26 -4.69 7.11
C PHE A 63 6.25 -5.65 6.47
N PRO A 64 5.17 -5.13 5.87
CA PRO A 64 4.11 -5.95 5.32
C PRO A 64 4.59 -6.83 4.16
N ASN A 65 3.95 -7.99 4.01
CA ASN A 65 3.99 -8.81 2.81
C ASN A 65 3.24 -8.07 1.69
N LEU A 66 3.87 -7.92 0.53
CA LEU A 66 3.27 -7.28 -0.65
C LEU A 66 2.77 -8.30 -1.68
N ALA A 67 2.92 -9.60 -1.37
CA ALA A 67 2.57 -10.71 -2.26
C ALA A 67 1.38 -11.54 -1.76
N ASP A 68 0.69 -11.10 -0.69
CA ASP A 68 -0.52 -11.71 -0.17
C ASP A 68 -1.77 -10.88 -0.51
N ASP A 69 -2.93 -11.31 0.00
CA ASP A 69 -4.21 -10.66 -0.24
C ASP A 69 -4.59 -9.63 0.86
N ASP A 70 -3.71 -9.39 1.83
CA ASP A 70 -3.96 -8.51 2.97
C ASP A 70 -3.57 -7.05 2.66
N TRP A 71 -4.46 -6.31 2.01
CA TRP A 71 -4.23 -4.95 1.57
C TRP A 71 -5.03 -3.92 2.38
N LEU A 72 -4.35 -3.18 3.28
CA LEU A 72 -4.98 -2.15 4.12
C LEU A 72 -5.60 -0.99 3.31
N TYR A 73 -5.02 -0.65 2.17
CA TYR A 73 -5.45 0.48 1.34
C TYR A 73 -5.91 0.06 -0.06
N GLY A 74 -6.15 -1.24 -0.24
CA GLY A 74 -6.56 -1.84 -1.50
C GLY A 74 -5.40 -2.18 -2.43
N ASN A 75 -5.65 -3.11 -3.36
CA ASN A 75 -4.67 -3.75 -4.23
C ASN A 75 -4.78 -3.35 -5.71
N SER A 76 -5.63 -2.37 -6.06
CA SER A 76 -5.65 -1.87 -7.42
C SER A 76 -4.36 -1.12 -7.77
N SER A 77 -3.96 -1.13 -9.04
CA SER A 77 -2.76 -0.44 -9.52
C SER A 77 -2.74 1.04 -9.14
N ASP A 78 -3.90 1.71 -9.16
CA ASP A 78 -4.05 3.11 -8.78
C ASP A 78 -3.80 3.33 -7.28
N LEU A 79 -4.35 2.46 -6.43
CA LEU A 79 -4.18 2.55 -4.97
C LEU A 79 -2.76 2.23 -4.55
N ILE A 80 -2.10 1.27 -5.21
CA ILE A 80 -0.69 0.96 -5.02
C ILE A 80 0.17 2.14 -5.47
N SER A 81 -0.07 2.70 -6.65
CA SER A 81 0.62 3.90 -7.15
C SER A 81 0.47 5.08 -6.20
N GLN A 82 -0.75 5.33 -5.71
CA GLN A 82 -0.99 6.37 -4.70
C GLN A 82 -0.20 6.15 -3.41
N SER A 83 -0.11 4.88 -2.95
CA SER A 83 0.67 4.55 -1.75
C SER A 83 2.16 4.81 -1.93
N ILE A 84 2.72 4.51 -3.11
CA ILE A 84 4.12 4.72 -3.43
C ILE A 84 4.44 6.21 -3.60
N LEU A 85 3.59 6.95 -4.33
CA LEU A 85 3.84 8.36 -4.66
C LEU A 85 3.63 9.30 -3.48
N ASN A 86 2.59 9.08 -2.69
CA ASN A 86 2.15 10.01 -1.65
C ASN A 86 2.36 9.47 -0.24
N GLY A 87 2.68 8.18 -0.09
CA GLY A 87 2.65 7.50 1.20
C GLY A 87 1.23 7.35 1.75
N ARG A 88 1.12 6.79 2.94
CA ARG A 88 -0.13 6.65 3.67
C ARG A 88 0.06 7.09 5.13
N GLN A 89 -0.91 7.81 5.63
CA GLN A 89 -0.97 8.19 7.05
C GLN A 89 -2.32 7.76 7.59
N GLY A 90 -2.32 6.71 8.42
CA GLY A 90 -3.51 6.27 9.16
C GLY A 90 -3.69 7.12 10.41
N VAL A 91 -4.94 7.47 10.71
CA VAL A 91 -5.30 8.15 11.96
C VAL A 91 -6.35 7.30 12.66
N MET A 92 -6.07 6.92 13.92
CA MET A 92 -7.06 6.30 14.80
C MET A 92 -7.53 7.35 15.81
N PRO A 93 -8.69 7.97 15.61
CA PRO A 93 -9.20 8.97 16.54
C PRO A 93 -9.63 8.32 17.85
N ALA A 94 -9.64 9.13 18.93
CA ALA A 94 -10.14 8.68 20.22
C ALA A 94 -11.66 8.71 20.24
N PHE A 95 -12.31 7.56 20.12
CA PHE A 95 -13.76 7.44 20.11
C PHE A 95 -14.43 7.49 21.50
N GLY A 96 -13.64 7.57 22.58
CA GLY A 96 -14.19 7.54 23.95
C GLY A 96 -15.16 8.68 24.30
N ALA A 97 -15.06 9.83 23.63
CA ALA A 97 -15.99 10.94 23.80
C ALA A 97 -17.19 10.91 22.84
N ILE A 98 -17.15 10.06 21.84
CA ILE A 98 -18.16 9.97 20.75
C ILE A 98 -19.11 8.80 21.00
N LEU A 99 -18.57 7.67 21.45
CA LEU A 99 -19.31 6.43 21.66
C LEU A 99 -19.60 6.22 23.16
N ASP A 100 -20.82 5.83 23.50
CA ASP A 100 -21.18 5.40 24.84
C ASP A 100 -20.60 4.01 25.16
N ASP A 101 -20.78 3.56 26.42
CA ASP A 101 -20.24 2.29 26.90
C ASP A 101 -20.85 1.08 26.18
N THR A 102 -22.12 1.16 25.80
CA THR A 102 -22.81 0.09 25.06
C THR A 102 -22.25 0.00 23.65
N GLN A 103 -22.17 1.10 22.94
CA GLN A 103 -21.62 1.17 21.59
C GLN A 103 -20.18 0.69 21.53
N ARG A 104 -19.36 1.04 22.53
CA ARG A 104 -17.97 0.54 22.62
C ARG A 104 -17.92 -0.96 22.86
N SER A 105 -18.80 -1.48 23.73
CA SER A 105 -18.91 -2.92 23.97
C SER A 105 -19.32 -3.67 22.71
N ASP A 106 -20.31 -3.19 21.99
CA ASP A 106 -20.84 -3.81 20.78
C ASP A 106 -19.81 -3.78 19.63
N LEU A 107 -19.14 -2.63 19.42
CA LEU A 107 -18.03 -2.51 18.48
C LEU A 107 -16.89 -3.46 18.80
N THR A 108 -16.53 -3.63 20.08
CA THR A 108 -15.51 -4.58 20.50
C THR A 108 -15.88 -6.01 20.08
N GLN A 109 -17.16 -6.41 20.27
CA GLN A 109 -17.61 -7.75 19.86
C GLN A 109 -17.56 -7.90 18.33
N TYR A 110 -17.91 -6.86 17.58
CA TYR A 110 -17.80 -6.88 16.13
C TYR A 110 -16.35 -7.04 15.66
N VAL A 111 -15.42 -6.24 16.17
CA VAL A 111 -14.00 -6.33 15.79
C VAL A 111 -13.41 -7.71 16.13
N LEU A 112 -13.75 -8.27 17.29
CA LEU A 112 -13.34 -9.63 17.68
C LEU A 112 -13.91 -10.68 16.71
N SER A 113 -15.14 -10.51 16.22
CA SER A 113 -15.75 -11.42 15.26
C SER A 113 -15.00 -11.48 13.93
N LEU A 114 -14.39 -10.39 13.50
CA LEU A 114 -13.58 -10.34 12.26
C LEU A 114 -12.34 -11.22 12.32
N SER A 115 -11.87 -11.55 13.54
CA SER A 115 -10.72 -12.42 13.78
C SER A 115 -11.12 -13.85 14.16
N ASN A 116 -12.36 -14.26 13.89
CA ASN A 116 -12.93 -15.56 14.25
C ASN A 116 -12.82 -15.91 15.76
N GLN A 117 -12.80 -14.88 16.62
CA GLN A 117 -12.83 -15.09 18.06
C GLN A 117 -14.27 -15.27 18.55
N SER A 118 -14.42 -15.94 19.68
CA SER A 118 -15.74 -16.13 20.31
C SER A 118 -16.31 -14.78 20.74
N THR A 119 -17.51 -14.47 20.29
CA THR A 119 -18.17 -13.18 20.53
C THR A 119 -19.65 -13.37 20.87
N ASP A 120 -20.25 -12.34 21.46
CA ASP A 120 -21.72 -12.18 21.53
C ASP A 120 -22.24 -11.75 20.15
N ALA A 121 -22.93 -12.63 19.45
CA ALA A 121 -23.39 -12.41 18.09
C ALA A 121 -24.36 -11.20 17.97
N THR A 122 -25.23 -10.99 18.98
CA THR A 122 -26.16 -9.88 19.00
C THR A 122 -25.44 -8.53 19.10
N LYS A 123 -24.48 -8.45 20.01
CA LYS A 123 -23.63 -7.26 20.15
C LYS A 123 -22.76 -7.03 18.94
N ALA A 124 -22.20 -8.09 18.34
CA ALA A 124 -21.40 -7.98 17.13
C ALA A 124 -22.21 -7.40 15.95
N GLU A 125 -23.48 -7.79 15.80
CA GLU A 125 -24.37 -7.22 14.78
C GLU A 125 -24.66 -5.73 15.02
N GLN A 126 -24.94 -5.35 16.28
CA GLN A 126 -25.12 -3.95 16.67
C GLN A 126 -23.82 -3.13 16.47
N GLY A 127 -22.69 -3.73 16.82
CA GLY A 127 -21.36 -3.13 16.64
C GLY A 127 -21.04 -2.90 15.17
N LYS A 128 -21.43 -3.83 14.28
CA LYS A 128 -21.26 -3.65 12.83
C LYS A 128 -21.97 -2.40 12.33
N ALA A 129 -23.21 -2.16 12.74
CA ALA A 129 -23.96 -0.98 12.34
C ALA A 129 -23.26 0.33 12.77
N SER A 130 -22.60 0.32 13.94
CA SER A 130 -21.80 1.46 14.41
C SER A 130 -20.45 1.60 13.70
N PHE A 131 -19.90 0.50 13.19
CA PHE A 131 -18.63 0.50 12.47
C PHE A 131 -18.77 1.05 11.04
N ASP A 132 -19.91 0.80 10.41
CA ASP A 132 -20.20 1.18 9.02
C ASP A 132 -20.69 2.64 8.88
N MET A 133 -20.88 3.39 10.00
CA MET A 133 -21.25 4.81 10.01
C MET A 133 -20.04 5.74 9.82
#